data_920f1965aef360625cdfe65d790bc778
#
_entry.id   920f1965aef360625cdfe65d790bc778
#
_cell.length_a   1.000
_cell.length_b   1.000
_cell.length_c   1.000
_cell.angle_alpha   90.00
_cell.angle_beta   90.00
_cell.angle_gamma   90.00
#
_symmetry.space_group_name_H-M   'P 1'
#
loop_
_entity.id
_entity.type
_entity.pdbx_description
1 polymer ?
#
loop_
_entity_poly.entity_id
_entity_poly.type
_entity_poly.pdbx_seq_one_letter_code
_entity_poly.pdbx_strand_id
1 'polypeptide(L)'
;WGYVRTRTPLMAKSDLYKISGHWDHYMDGMFILNKDDEDKETMALRPMTCPFQYYVYMNEQHSYRDLPYRMAETSTLFRNEDSGEMHGLTRVRQFTITEAHIILTPEQAEEELTRCTELCNYIMKTLGIDGDVTYRLSKWDPSNKEKYLGDEEYWNSTQGYLRKVMQ
;
A
#
# COMPACT_ATOMS: atom_id res chain seq x y z
N TRP A 1 -1.93 7.92 17.63
CA TRP A 1 -2.09 8.26 16.21
C TRP A 1 -3.47 7.87 15.65
N GLY A 2 -4.31 7.14 16.40
CA GLY A 2 -5.71 6.84 16.06
C GLY A 2 -5.89 5.76 14.98
N TYR A 3 -4.92 4.88 14.77
CA TYR A 3 -5.05 3.76 13.84
C TYR A 3 -5.74 2.56 14.50
N VAL A 4 -6.71 1.98 13.80
CA VAL A 4 -7.28 0.67 14.13
C VAL A 4 -6.33 -0.42 13.64
N ARG A 5 -5.92 -1.28 14.56
CA ARG A 5 -5.04 -2.39 14.21
C ARG A 5 -5.83 -3.50 13.54
N THR A 6 -5.42 -3.87 12.33
CA THR A 6 -5.96 -5.01 11.58
C THR A 6 -4.98 -6.18 11.58
N ARG A 7 -5.50 -7.37 11.32
CA ARG A 7 -4.74 -8.58 11.04
C ARG A 7 -5.49 -9.40 10.01
N THR A 8 -4.92 -9.47 8.82
CA THR A 8 -5.55 -10.10 7.66
C THR A 8 -4.82 -11.38 7.25
N PRO A 9 -5.45 -12.28 6.47
CA PRO A 9 -4.83 -13.53 6.02
C PRO A 9 -3.57 -13.30 5.18
N LEU A 10 -2.66 -14.28 5.21
CA LEU A 10 -1.42 -14.25 4.41
C LEU A 10 -1.62 -14.68 2.96
N MET A 11 -2.77 -15.29 2.67
CA MET A 11 -3.10 -15.90 1.39
C MET A 11 -4.56 -15.63 1.04
N ALA A 12 -4.84 -15.45 -0.23
CA ALA A 12 -6.21 -15.31 -0.74
C ALA A 12 -6.37 -15.98 -2.11
N LYS A 13 -7.62 -16.13 -2.52
CA LYS A 13 -8.00 -16.54 -3.86
C LYS A 13 -7.55 -15.51 -4.90
N SER A 14 -7.27 -15.96 -6.11
CA SER A 14 -6.85 -15.10 -7.23
C SER A 14 -7.85 -13.95 -7.49
N ASP A 15 -9.13 -14.17 -7.22
CA ASP A 15 -10.18 -13.18 -7.47
C ASP A 15 -10.00 -11.88 -6.69
N LEU A 16 -9.47 -11.95 -5.45
CA LEU A 16 -9.14 -10.75 -4.67
C LEU A 16 -8.13 -9.87 -5.41
N TYR A 17 -7.12 -10.51 -5.99
CA TYR A 17 -6.04 -9.82 -6.70
C TYR A 17 -6.47 -9.33 -8.09
N LYS A 18 -7.42 -10.01 -8.73
CA LYS A 18 -8.05 -9.55 -9.99
C LYS A 18 -8.86 -8.28 -9.77
N ILE A 19 -9.71 -8.25 -8.73
CA ILE A 19 -10.53 -7.07 -8.39
C ILE A 19 -9.65 -5.85 -8.10
N SER A 20 -8.52 -6.05 -7.44
CA SER A 20 -7.59 -4.97 -7.09
C SER A 20 -6.58 -4.62 -8.19
N GLY A 21 -6.62 -5.30 -9.35
CA GLY A 21 -5.71 -5.09 -10.47
C GLY A 21 -4.29 -5.66 -10.30
N HIS A 22 -3.99 -6.24 -9.14
CA HIS A 22 -2.66 -6.80 -8.89
C HIS A 22 -2.38 -8.05 -9.72
N TRP A 23 -3.42 -8.81 -10.07
CA TRP A 23 -3.28 -10.01 -10.88
C TRP A 23 -2.74 -9.69 -12.27
N ASP A 24 -3.21 -8.64 -12.88
CA ASP A 24 -2.84 -8.27 -14.26
C ASP A 24 -1.48 -7.57 -14.35
N HIS A 25 -1.11 -6.83 -13.30
CA HIS A 25 0.08 -5.98 -13.33
C HIS A 25 1.26 -6.49 -12.47
N TYR A 26 1.04 -7.50 -11.63
CA TYR A 26 2.04 -7.95 -10.65
C TYR A 26 2.13 -9.47 -10.51
N MET A 27 1.55 -10.24 -11.44
CA MET A 27 1.48 -11.71 -11.35
C MET A 27 2.87 -12.35 -11.22
N ASP A 28 3.85 -11.89 -11.99
CA ASP A 28 5.21 -12.44 -12.00
C ASP A 28 5.92 -12.28 -10.63
N GLY A 29 5.56 -11.24 -9.89
CA GLY A 29 6.06 -10.98 -8.55
C GLY A 29 5.33 -11.73 -7.43
N MET A 30 4.36 -12.60 -7.74
CA MET A 30 3.54 -13.31 -6.77
C MET A 30 3.88 -14.79 -6.66
N PHE A 31 3.85 -15.35 -5.45
CA PHE A 31 3.83 -16.80 -5.26
C PHE A 31 2.41 -17.31 -5.46
N ILE A 32 2.18 -17.97 -6.58
CA ILE A 32 0.87 -18.51 -6.98
C ILE A 32 0.84 -20.01 -6.68
N LEU A 33 -0.23 -20.46 -6.06
CA LEU A 33 -0.49 -21.84 -5.69
C LEU A 33 -1.61 -22.41 -6.59
N ASN A 34 -1.45 -23.66 -6.99
CA ASN A 34 -2.42 -24.39 -7.84
C ASN A 34 -2.65 -23.70 -9.20
N LYS A 35 -1.65 -23.01 -9.78
CA LYS A 35 -1.81 -22.28 -11.05
C LYS A 35 -2.22 -23.20 -12.22
N ASP A 36 -1.66 -24.42 -12.23
CA ASP A 36 -1.82 -25.37 -13.31
C ASP A 36 -2.71 -26.58 -12.94
N ASP A 37 -3.46 -26.48 -11.84
CA ASP A 37 -4.35 -27.52 -11.32
C ASP A 37 -5.81 -27.07 -11.48
N GLU A 38 -6.45 -27.54 -12.56
CA GLU A 38 -7.84 -27.16 -12.86
C GLU A 38 -8.85 -27.66 -11.82
N ASP A 39 -8.50 -28.70 -11.05
CA ASP A 39 -9.36 -29.26 -10.00
C ASP A 39 -9.28 -28.47 -8.69
N LYS A 40 -8.33 -27.55 -8.57
CA LYS A 40 -8.12 -26.77 -7.37
C LYS A 40 -8.23 -25.26 -7.60
N GLU A 41 -8.68 -24.61 -6.55
CA GLU A 41 -8.78 -23.15 -6.55
C GLU A 41 -7.38 -22.50 -6.59
N THR A 42 -7.18 -21.58 -7.52
CA THR A 42 -5.94 -20.80 -7.62
C THR A 42 -5.87 -19.77 -6.50
N MET A 43 -4.81 -19.83 -5.73
CA MET A 43 -4.55 -18.93 -4.61
C MET A 43 -3.19 -18.27 -4.76
N ALA A 44 -2.93 -17.19 -4.03
CA ALA A 44 -1.61 -16.58 -3.97
C ALA A 44 -1.27 -16.08 -2.57
N LEU A 45 0.03 -16.13 -2.24
CA LEU A 45 0.56 -15.43 -1.08
C LEU A 45 0.54 -13.93 -1.34
N ARG A 46 0.21 -13.15 -0.31
CA ARG A 46 0.03 -11.72 -0.47
C ARG A 46 1.35 -10.97 -0.71
N PRO A 47 1.49 -10.21 -1.80
CA PRO A 47 2.61 -9.31 -2.00
C PRO A 47 2.44 -7.96 -1.29
N MET A 48 1.21 -7.65 -0.83
CA MET A 48 0.77 -6.44 -0.14
C MET A 48 -0.53 -6.67 0.63
N THR A 49 -0.91 -5.75 1.52
CA THR A 49 -2.11 -5.88 2.36
C THR A 49 -3.31 -5.09 1.84
N CYS A 50 -3.13 -4.18 0.88
CA CYS A 50 -4.16 -3.25 0.41
C CYS A 50 -5.51 -3.92 0.16
N PRO A 51 -5.63 -4.97 -0.68
CA PRO A 51 -6.91 -5.59 -0.98
C PRO A 51 -7.62 -6.14 0.25
N PHE A 52 -6.85 -6.70 1.19
CA PHE A 52 -7.40 -7.29 2.41
C PHE A 52 -7.98 -6.21 3.34
N GLN A 53 -7.28 -5.09 3.52
CA GLN A 53 -7.76 -4.00 4.37
C GLN A 53 -9.00 -3.32 3.78
N TYR A 54 -9.11 -3.24 2.46
CA TYR A 54 -10.33 -2.74 1.82
C TYR A 54 -11.53 -3.64 2.11
N TYR A 55 -11.36 -4.97 2.12
CA TYR A 55 -12.42 -5.90 2.53
C TYR A 55 -12.78 -5.78 4.00
N VAL A 56 -11.80 -5.52 4.88
CA VAL A 56 -12.09 -5.24 6.30
C VAL A 56 -12.98 -4.02 6.42
N TYR A 57 -12.66 -2.94 5.70
CA TYR A 57 -13.47 -1.73 5.71
C TYR A 57 -14.88 -1.98 5.14
N MET A 58 -14.99 -2.70 4.04
CA MET A 58 -16.28 -3.01 3.38
C MET A 58 -17.18 -3.94 4.18
N ASN A 59 -16.64 -4.64 5.18
CA ASN A 59 -17.42 -5.58 6.00
C ASN A 59 -18.39 -4.89 6.98
N GLU A 60 -18.25 -3.60 7.17
CA GLU A 60 -19.10 -2.78 8.05
C GLU A 60 -19.72 -1.63 7.25
N GLN A 61 -20.84 -1.11 7.73
CA GLN A 61 -21.44 0.09 7.15
C GLN A 61 -20.76 1.32 7.74
N HIS A 62 -20.24 2.16 6.87
CA HIS A 62 -19.58 3.41 7.25
C HIS A 62 -20.37 4.63 6.77
N SER A 63 -20.31 5.69 7.57
CA SER A 63 -20.81 7.01 7.25
C SER A 63 -19.64 7.94 6.92
N TYR A 64 -19.88 9.01 6.19
CA TYR A 64 -18.88 10.07 6.01
C TYR A 64 -18.37 10.67 7.33
N ARG A 65 -19.14 10.51 8.42
CA ARG A 65 -18.75 10.96 9.77
C ARG A 65 -17.69 10.08 10.43
N ASP A 66 -17.49 8.87 9.91
CA ASP A 66 -16.48 7.94 10.41
C ASP A 66 -15.11 8.21 9.78
N LEU A 67 -15.06 9.12 8.81
CA LEU A 67 -13.83 9.50 8.11
C LEU A 67 -13.08 10.64 8.83
N PRO A 68 -11.77 10.64 8.83
CA PRO A 68 -10.88 9.66 8.21
C PRO A 68 -10.78 8.36 9.01
N TYR A 69 -10.93 7.22 8.32
CA TYR A 69 -10.83 5.89 8.92
C TYR A 69 -9.42 5.32 8.66
N ARG A 70 -8.65 5.13 9.71
CA ARG A 70 -7.24 4.75 9.64
C ARG A 70 -7.05 3.30 10.06
N MET A 71 -6.57 2.44 9.17
CA MET A 71 -6.25 1.04 9.45
C MET A 71 -4.74 0.83 9.35
N ALA A 72 -4.16 0.08 10.28
CA ALA A 72 -2.74 -0.27 10.24
C ALA A 72 -2.53 -1.75 10.51
N GLU A 73 -1.54 -2.33 9.86
CA GLU A 73 -1.15 -3.73 10.03
C GLU A 73 0.37 -3.88 10.01
N THR A 74 0.90 -4.61 10.97
CA THR A 74 2.25 -5.16 10.87
C THR A 74 2.14 -6.53 10.22
N SER A 75 2.59 -6.65 8.99
CA SER A 75 2.24 -7.76 8.13
C SER A 75 3.43 -8.41 7.44
N THR A 76 3.39 -9.74 7.36
CA THR A 76 4.34 -10.50 6.54
C THR A 76 3.86 -10.50 5.09
N LEU A 77 4.75 -10.16 4.19
CA LEU A 77 4.54 -10.14 2.74
C LEU A 77 5.49 -11.10 2.04
N PHE A 78 5.09 -11.50 0.83
CA PHE A 78 5.83 -12.45 0.00
C PHE A 78 5.96 -11.91 -1.41
N ARG A 79 7.18 -11.87 -1.93
CA ARG A 79 7.44 -11.46 -3.31
C ARG A 79 8.33 -12.49 -3.99
N ASN A 80 7.94 -12.95 -5.16
CA ASN A 80 8.66 -13.92 -5.94
C ASN A 80 9.82 -13.23 -6.69
N GLU A 81 10.78 -12.71 -5.92
CA GLU A 81 11.96 -12.05 -6.47
C GLU A 81 12.86 -13.06 -7.18
N ASP A 82 13.40 -12.70 -8.34
CA ASP A 82 14.39 -13.50 -9.01
C ASP A 82 15.68 -13.59 -8.19
N SER A 83 16.41 -14.71 -8.34
CA SER A 83 17.63 -14.94 -7.57
C SER A 83 18.69 -13.85 -7.78
N GLY A 84 18.75 -13.27 -8.98
CA GLY A 84 19.67 -12.18 -9.32
C GLY A 84 19.26 -10.80 -8.75
N GLU A 85 18.03 -10.66 -8.30
CA GLU A 85 17.52 -9.42 -7.72
C GLU A 85 17.62 -9.38 -6.20
N MET A 86 17.78 -10.55 -5.55
CA MET A 86 17.90 -10.62 -4.10
C MET A 86 19.20 -9.98 -3.62
N HIS A 87 19.12 -9.18 -2.54
CA HIS A 87 20.26 -8.44 -2.01
C HIS A 87 20.28 -8.43 -0.49
N GLY A 88 21.01 -9.37 0.10
CA GLY A 88 21.18 -9.52 1.56
C GLY A 88 19.84 -9.53 2.30
N LEU A 89 19.68 -8.64 3.28
CA LEU A 89 18.41 -8.43 3.99
C LEU A 89 17.57 -7.30 3.38
N THR A 90 18.08 -6.58 2.37
CA THR A 90 17.41 -5.42 1.79
C THR A 90 16.35 -5.81 0.78
N ARG A 91 16.58 -6.90 0.01
CA ARG A 91 15.62 -7.42 -0.96
C ARG A 91 15.50 -8.93 -0.83
N VAL A 92 14.41 -9.38 -0.26
CA VAL A 92 14.14 -10.77 0.13
C VAL A 92 12.74 -11.20 -0.31
N ARG A 93 12.50 -12.51 -0.38
CA ARG A 93 11.21 -13.08 -0.80
C ARG A 93 10.14 -13.05 0.28
N GLN A 94 10.53 -12.96 1.56
CA GLN A 94 9.61 -12.81 2.68
C GLN A 94 10.14 -11.72 3.60
N PHE A 95 9.30 -10.76 3.95
CA PHE A 95 9.64 -9.65 4.84
C PHE A 95 8.43 -9.18 5.61
N THR A 96 8.66 -8.39 6.64
CA THR A 96 7.59 -7.78 7.42
C THR A 96 7.64 -6.28 7.24
N ILE A 97 6.48 -5.69 6.97
CA ILE A 97 6.31 -4.23 6.94
C ILE A 97 5.27 -3.79 7.95
N THR A 98 5.34 -2.55 8.36
CA THR A 98 4.24 -1.85 9.04
C THR A 98 3.68 -0.84 8.06
N GLU A 99 2.44 -1.03 7.70
CA GLU A 99 1.76 -0.21 6.70
C GLU A 99 0.37 0.19 7.17
N ALA A 100 -0.20 1.21 6.53
CA ALA A 100 -1.53 1.70 6.84
C ALA A 100 -2.28 2.12 5.59
N HIS A 101 -3.61 2.02 5.65
CA HIS A 101 -4.53 2.60 4.68
C HIS A 101 -5.47 3.55 5.40
N ILE A 102 -5.60 4.75 4.86
CA ILE A 102 -6.47 5.79 5.39
C ILE A 102 -7.55 6.08 4.37
N ILE A 103 -8.80 5.84 4.74
CA ILE A 103 -9.96 6.17 3.92
C ILE A 103 -10.44 7.54 4.39
N LEU A 104 -10.50 8.50 3.48
CA LEU A 104 -10.72 9.90 3.78
C LEU A 104 -11.49 10.61 2.67
N THR A 105 -12.03 11.79 2.95
CA THR A 105 -12.53 12.69 1.92
C THR A 105 -11.39 13.53 1.33
N PRO A 106 -11.54 14.08 0.08
CA PRO A 106 -10.52 14.95 -0.50
C PRO A 106 -10.12 16.13 0.38
N GLU A 107 -11.07 16.70 1.13
CA GLU A 107 -10.84 17.84 2.03
C GLU A 107 -9.95 17.47 3.24
N GLN A 108 -9.93 16.21 3.63
CA GLN A 108 -9.11 15.69 4.74
C GLN A 108 -7.69 15.33 4.31
N ALA A 109 -7.41 15.29 3.00
CA ALA A 109 -6.17 14.74 2.47
C ALA A 109 -4.91 15.49 2.93
N GLU A 110 -4.94 16.83 2.94
CA GLU A 110 -3.79 17.65 3.34
C GLU A 110 -3.44 17.45 4.82
N GLU A 111 -4.45 17.41 5.70
CA GLU A 111 -4.26 17.16 7.13
C GLU A 111 -3.70 15.76 7.38
N GLU A 112 -4.27 14.73 6.74
CA GLU A 112 -3.82 13.36 6.94
C GLU A 112 -2.42 13.11 6.39
N LEU A 113 -2.04 13.71 5.28
CA LEU A 113 -0.67 13.66 4.76
C LEU A 113 0.32 14.34 5.70
N THR A 114 -0.06 15.47 6.30
CA THR A 114 0.75 16.14 7.33
C THR A 114 0.97 15.21 8.52
N ARG A 115 -0.09 14.57 9.03
CA ARG A 115 -0.01 13.60 10.14
C ARG A 115 0.86 12.40 9.81
N CYS A 116 0.79 11.89 8.57
CA CYS A 116 1.67 10.82 8.11
C CYS A 116 3.14 11.24 8.13
N THR A 117 3.44 12.46 7.69
CA THR A 117 4.80 13.01 7.70
C THR A 117 5.31 13.19 9.13
N GLU A 118 4.47 13.70 10.03
CA GLU A 118 4.78 13.82 11.45
C GLU A 118 5.06 12.46 12.10
N LEU A 119 4.27 11.43 11.75
CA LEU A 119 4.50 10.06 12.23
C LEU A 119 5.84 9.51 11.72
N CYS A 120 6.16 9.71 10.44
CA CYS A 120 7.46 9.33 9.89
C CYS A 120 8.61 10.02 10.64
N ASN A 121 8.53 11.33 10.84
CA ASN A 121 9.53 12.10 11.58
C ASN A 121 9.69 11.60 13.02
N TYR A 122 8.57 11.32 13.69
CA TYR A 122 8.58 10.76 15.04
C TYR A 122 9.31 9.41 15.10
N ILE A 123 9.02 8.51 14.15
CA ILE A 123 9.68 7.20 14.07
C ILE A 123 11.18 7.35 13.82
N MET A 124 11.58 8.16 12.83
CA MET A 124 12.98 8.36 12.47
C MET A 124 13.78 8.97 13.64
N LYS A 125 13.19 9.94 14.34
CA LYS A 125 13.79 10.54 15.53
C LYS A 125 13.90 9.54 16.69
N THR A 126 12.87 8.70 16.88
CA THR A 126 12.89 7.66 17.93
C THR A 126 13.97 6.62 17.68
N LEU A 127 14.24 6.31 16.42
CA LEU A 127 15.31 5.38 15.99
C LEU A 127 16.70 6.05 15.95
N GLY A 128 16.81 7.38 16.07
CA GLY A 128 18.06 8.12 16.02
C GLY A 128 18.68 8.22 14.62
N ILE A 129 17.88 8.14 13.56
CA ILE A 129 18.30 8.20 12.16
C ILE A 129 17.71 9.40 11.41
N ASP A 130 17.13 10.35 12.11
CA ASP A 130 16.47 11.53 11.53
C ASP A 130 17.44 12.45 10.77
N GLY A 131 18.72 12.46 11.12
CA GLY A 131 19.76 13.23 10.41
C GLY A 131 20.05 12.75 8.98
N ASP A 132 19.72 11.50 8.65
CA ASP A 132 20.00 10.88 7.35
C ASP A 132 18.74 10.78 6.46
N VAL A 133 17.64 11.38 6.90
CA VAL A 133 16.34 11.28 6.18
C VAL A 133 16.20 12.40 5.17
N THR A 134 15.84 12.03 3.94
CA THR A 134 15.45 12.97 2.89
C THR A 134 14.09 12.59 2.32
N TYR A 135 13.25 13.58 2.10
CA TYR A 135 11.95 13.41 1.47
C TYR A 135 12.02 13.72 -0.02
N ARG A 136 11.48 12.84 -0.83
CA ARG A 136 11.41 13.03 -2.28
C ARG A 136 9.98 12.88 -2.77
N LEU A 137 9.46 13.93 -3.39
CA LEU A 137 8.17 13.90 -4.06
C LEU A 137 8.30 13.23 -5.42
N SER A 138 7.66 12.07 -5.59
CA SER A 138 7.48 11.44 -6.89
C SER A 138 6.34 12.15 -7.65
N LYS A 139 6.57 12.42 -8.93
CA LYS A 139 5.58 13.05 -9.80
C LYS A 139 5.12 12.07 -10.87
N TRP A 140 3.89 12.23 -11.31
CA TRP A 140 3.40 11.53 -12.48
C TRP A 140 3.98 12.13 -13.78
N ASP A 141 4.03 11.32 -14.83
CA ASP A 141 4.44 11.76 -16.16
C ASP A 141 3.23 11.75 -17.09
N PRO A 142 2.70 12.94 -17.50
CA PRO A 142 1.54 13.02 -18.34
C PRO A 142 1.74 12.45 -19.76
N SER A 143 2.98 12.23 -20.17
CA SER A 143 3.31 11.62 -21.46
C SER A 143 3.18 10.09 -21.44
N ASN A 144 3.15 9.46 -20.26
CA ASN A 144 3.11 8.00 -20.09
C ASN A 144 1.78 7.55 -19.45
N LYS A 145 0.71 7.64 -20.21
CA LYS A 145 -0.64 7.30 -19.73
C LYS A 145 -0.86 5.80 -19.47
N GLU A 146 -0.04 4.93 -20.04
CA GLU A 146 -0.10 3.48 -19.78
C GLU A 146 0.34 3.14 -18.35
N LYS A 147 1.35 3.85 -17.86
CA LYS A 147 1.88 3.68 -16.50
C LYS A 147 1.07 4.43 -15.45
N TYR A 148 0.57 5.61 -15.78
CA TYR A 148 -0.11 6.51 -14.85
C TYR A 148 -1.60 6.56 -15.19
N LEU A 149 -2.33 5.57 -14.67
CA LEU A 149 -3.78 5.47 -14.84
C LEU A 149 -4.50 6.55 -14.02
N GLY A 150 -5.65 6.98 -14.51
CA GLY A 150 -6.52 7.92 -13.80
C GLY A 150 -6.56 9.30 -14.44
N ASP A 151 -7.25 10.21 -13.74
CA ASP A 151 -7.51 11.57 -14.20
C ASP A 151 -6.33 12.50 -13.92
N GLU A 152 -5.98 13.35 -14.87
CA GLU A 152 -4.92 14.35 -14.75
C GLU A 152 -5.19 15.36 -13.64
N GLU A 153 -6.43 15.79 -13.46
CA GLU A 153 -6.81 16.72 -12.40
C GLU A 153 -6.60 16.11 -11.03
N TYR A 154 -6.95 14.82 -10.88
CA TYR A 154 -6.71 14.07 -9.64
C TYR A 154 -5.20 13.93 -9.31
N TRP A 155 -4.37 13.60 -10.32
CA TRP A 155 -2.92 13.54 -10.14
C TRP A 155 -2.32 14.88 -9.72
N ASN A 156 -2.74 15.97 -10.36
CA ASN A 156 -2.24 17.31 -10.08
C ASN A 156 -2.67 17.81 -8.69
N SER A 157 -3.92 17.55 -8.28
CA SER A 157 -4.41 17.93 -6.94
C SER A 157 -3.67 17.17 -5.84
N THR A 158 -3.50 15.85 -6.00
CA THR A 158 -2.78 15.01 -5.02
C THR A 158 -1.32 15.43 -4.87
N GLN A 159 -0.62 15.71 -5.98
CA GLN A 159 0.73 16.25 -5.93
C GLN A 159 0.78 17.65 -5.30
N GLY A 160 -0.28 18.45 -5.47
CA GLY A 160 -0.44 19.74 -4.83
C GLY A 160 -0.44 19.64 -3.30
N TYR A 161 -1.20 18.71 -2.74
CA TYR A 161 -1.21 18.44 -1.28
C TYR A 161 0.15 17.98 -0.78
N LEU A 162 0.76 17.00 -1.45
CA LEU A 162 2.09 16.50 -1.06
C LEU A 162 3.16 17.60 -1.08
N ARG A 163 3.13 18.48 -2.09
CA ARG A 163 4.08 19.60 -2.18
C ARG A 163 3.94 20.57 -1.02
N LYS A 164 2.71 20.88 -0.58
CA LYS A 164 2.48 21.75 0.57
C LYS A 164 3.00 21.16 1.87
N VAL A 165 2.78 19.85 2.07
CA VAL A 165 3.22 19.16 3.29
C VAL A 165 4.75 19.03 3.38
N MET A 166 5.45 19.06 2.24
CA MET A 166 6.91 18.93 2.18
C MET A 166 7.65 20.29 2.22
N GLN A 167 6.95 21.41 2.25
CA GLN A 167 7.52 22.77 2.44
C GLN A 167 7.59 23.15 3.91
#